data_9698a8d1a025a2c535a98d34d85be332
#
_entry.id   9698a8d1a025a2c535a98d34d85be332
#
_cell.length_a   1.000
_cell.length_b   1.000
_cell.length_c   1.000
_cell.angle_alpha   90.00
_cell.angle_beta   90.00
_cell.angle_gamma   90.00
#
_symmetry.space_group_name_H-M   'P 1'
#
loop_
_entity.id
_entity.type
_entity.pdbx_description
1 polymer ?
#
loop_
_entity_poly.entity_id
_entity_poly.type
_entity_poly.pdbx_seq_one_letter_code
_entity_poly.pdbx_strand_id
1 'polypeptide(L)'
;MRKTISLISVVLGAALLVFAIALPTYVVPKGKVMPLDVVSTSSTEPVEARLLDSGALAAGKPVGDKKNRPECKGDDKEVSCFIWNDIEIQTQRFITAQEPSDKKQVTLEGGQTVFRTDKSEPDNLLSATIDRVTLDRKTQMPVTDPVSTLNLVPPKGKDAEGYTPPEFVRKGLQYQFPMGADRKSYPYFDAQTLTTNPIDFVDEGEQGGEKIYTFEQTLDPTSLYEAQKKYLESDGSLTAAEEGVLDSLKLTFPAKVWGLKDDEIRNPKEGEDKDEESEAGPDVEMERYYTVNRKISIEPETGVIVNGAEEIWMFYAQDEEEAKEIAKPENRERELANPKRTAMYLPAQWDEKSKEGQMVTAKEGLSTIKTMGTTVPIIAGLLGLFLLFVGLWLQRTPRKS
;
A
#
# COMPACT_ATOMS: atom_id res chain seq x y z
N MET A 1 16.92 -55.18 31.60
CA MET A 1 16.13 -54.77 30.43
C MET A 1 14.76 -54.20 30.80
N ARG A 2 13.80 -54.94 31.47
CA ARG A 2 12.43 -54.44 31.71
C ARG A 2 12.35 -53.19 32.57
N LYS A 3 13.11 -53.05 33.65
CA LYS A 3 13.19 -51.82 34.47
C LYS A 3 13.70 -50.63 33.68
N THR A 4 14.71 -50.88 32.83
CA THR A 4 15.27 -49.83 31.96
C THR A 4 14.26 -49.35 30.89
N ILE A 5 13.52 -50.29 30.26
CA ILE A 5 12.48 -49.98 29.28
C ILE A 5 11.33 -49.20 29.98
N SER A 6 10.90 -49.63 31.17
CA SER A 6 9.89 -48.92 31.94
C SER A 6 10.30 -47.50 32.29
N LEU A 7 11.52 -47.27 32.75
CA LEU A 7 12.06 -45.96 33.08
C LEU A 7 12.12 -45.07 31.85
N ILE A 8 12.62 -45.59 30.75
CA ILE A 8 12.67 -44.86 29.48
C ILE A 8 11.27 -44.47 29.01
N SER A 9 10.31 -45.40 29.08
CA SER A 9 8.91 -45.11 28.67
C SER A 9 8.29 -44.05 29.54
N VAL A 10 8.52 -44.03 30.85
CA VAL A 10 8.00 -42.99 31.75
C VAL A 10 8.62 -41.63 31.45
N VAL A 11 9.96 -41.59 31.27
CA VAL A 11 10.65 -40.29 30.97
C VAL A 11 10.21 -39.74 29.63
N LEU A 12 10.16 -40.56 28.58
CA LEU A 12 9.70 -40.11 27.24
C LEU A 12 8.24 -39.72 27.27
N GLY A 13 7.38 -40.46 27.97
CA GLY A 13 5.98 -40.13 28.11
C GLY A 13 5.77 -38.77 28.79
N ALA A 14 6.50 -38.52 29.89
CA ALA A 14 6.46 -37.22 30.57
C ALA A 14 6.98 -36.08 29.70
N ALA A 15 8.08 -36.29 28.96
CA ALA A 15 8.65 -35.30 28.06
C ALA A 15 7.65 -34.94 26.93
N LEU A 16 6.97 -35.93 26.34
CA LEU A 16 5.95 -35.70 25.31
C LEU A 16 4.74 -34.94 25.84
N LEU A 17 4.30 -35.18 27.09
CA LEU A 17 3.23 -34.39 27.67
C LEU A 17 3.63 -32.96 27.93
N VAL A 18 4.83 -32.71 28.42
CA VAL A 18 5.37 -31.33 28.57
C VAL A 18 5.43 -30.66 27.21
N PHE A 19 5.92 -31.35 26.19
CA PHE A 19 5.98 -30.83 24.81
C PHE A 19 4.57 -30.52 24.27
N ALA A 20 3.61 -31.44 24.48
CA ALA A 20 2.22 -31.24 24.04
C ALA A 20 1.54 -30.00 24.65
N ILE A 21 1.94 -29.60 25.86
CA ILE A 21 1.45 -28.39 26.52
C ILE A 21 2.27 -27.17 26.06
N ALA A 22 3.59 -27.29 26.05
CA ALA A 22 4.48 -26.16 25.75
C ALA A 22 4.35 -25.68 24.31
N LEU A 23 4.07 -26.58 23.35
CA LEU A 23 3.98 -26.22 21.94
C LEU A 23 2.86 -25.19 21.66
N PRO A 24 1.59 -25.43 22.01
CA PRO A 24 0.52 -24.45 21.75
C PRO A 24 0.56 -23.22 22.65
N THR A 25 1.07 -23.35 23.90
CA THR A 25 1.01 -22.26 24.88
C THR A 25 2.23 -21.32 24.85
N TYR A 26 3.38 -21.80 24.38
CA TYR A 26 4.62 -21.04 24.39
C TYR A 26 5.30 -20.92 23.02
N VAL A 27 5.42 -22.05 22.29
CA VAL A 27 6.18 -22.07 21.03
C VAL A 27 5.41 -21.40 19.90
N VAL A 28 4.15 -21.82 19.70
CA VAL A 28 3.32 -21.27 18.60
C VAL A 28 3.10 -19.76 18.72
N PRO A 29 2.71 -19.18 19.89
CA PRO A 29 2.56 -17.74 20.03
C PRO A 29 3.85 -16.94 19.76
N LYS A 30 5.03 -17.53 20.06
CA LYS A 30 6.32 -16.91 19.72
C LYS A 30 6.74 -17.10 18.27
N GLY A 31 6.24 -18.15 17.64
CA GLY A 31 6.49 -18.46 16.23
C GLY A 31 5.58 -17.73 15.25
N LYS A 32 4.55 -17.03 15.73
CA LYS A 32 3.69 -16.16 14.90
C LYS A 32 4.47 -14.89 14.53
N VAL A 33 5.31 -15.00 13.51
CA VAL A 33 6.16 -13.91 12.99
C VAL A 33 6.20 -13.98 11.46
N MET A 34 6.34 -12.84 10.80
CA MET A 34 6.48 -12.79 9.34
C MET A 34 7.64 -13.68 8.85
N PRO A 35 7.45 -14.49 7.81
CA PRO A 35 8.52 -15.26 7.18
C PRO A 35 9.66 -14.38 6.68
N LEU A 36 10.86 -14.97 6.47
CA LEU A 36 12.03 -14.25 5.90
C LEU A 36 12.13 -14.42 4.38
N ASP A 37 11.25 -15.21 3.80
CA ASP A 37 11.20 -15.56 2.38
C ASP A 37 9.92 -15.05 1.71
N VAL A 38 9.40 -13.94 2.23
CA VAL A 38 8.18 -13.29 1.68
C VAL A 38 8.41 -12.91 0.22
N VAL A 39 7.54 -13.41 -0.65
CA VAL A 39 7.37 -12.97 -2.03
C VAL A 39 5.87 -12.83 -2.28
N SER A 40 5.43 -11.67 -2.71
CA SER A 40 4.01 -11.39 -2.97
C SER A 40 3.88 -10.56 -4.24
N THR A 41 2.93 -10.93 -5.08
CA THR A 41 2.54 -10.16 -6.27
C THR A 41 1.05 -9.91 -6.21
N SER A 42 0.65 -8.67 -6.44
CA SER A 42 -0.75 -8.31 -6.61
C SER A 42 -0.91 -7.37 -7.79
N SER A 43 -1.99 -7.55 -8.53
CA SER A 43 -2.39 -6.70 -9.66
C SER A 43 -3.85 -6.30 -9.48
N THR A 44 -4.23 -5.20 -10.09
CA THR A 44 -5.64 -4.82 -10.16
C THR A 44 -6.26 -5.30 -11.47
N GLU A 45 -7.59 -5.38 -11.52
CA GLU A 45 -8.27 -5.39 -12.81
C GLU A 45 -7.93 -4.10 -13.57
N PRO A 46 -7.85 -4.14 -14.92
CA PRO A 46 -7.89 -2.93 -15.71
C PRO A 46 -9.20 -2.18 -15.45
N VAL A 47 -9.10 -0.91 -15.08
CA VAL A 47 -10.28 -0.10 -14.74
C VAL A 47 -10.29 1.21 -15.53
N GLU A 48 -11.49 1.67 -15.86
CA GLU A 48 -11.70 2.98 -16.47
C GLU A 48 -11.32 4.07 -15.49
N ALA A 49 -10.40 4.94 -15.92
CA ALA A 49 -9.80 5.99 -15.13
C ALA A 49 -9.92 7.36 -15.82
N ARG A 50 -9.67 8.43 -15.05
CA ARG A 50 -9.46 9.78 -15.56
C ARG A 50 -7.98 10.10 -15.43
N LEU A 51 -7.38 10.67 -16.47
CA LEU A 51 -5.94 10.94 -16.49
C LEU A 51 -5.62 12.21 -17.26
N LEU A 52 -4.94 13.15 -16.60
CA LEU A 52 -4.28 14.26 -17.28
C LEU A 52 -3.05 13.73 -18.03
N ASP A 53 -3.06 13.87 -19.33
CA ASP A 53 -1.93 13.52 -20.20
C ASP A 53 -0.94 14.69 -20.23
N SER A 54 0.11 14.61 -19.40
CA SER A 54 1.13 15.66 -19.29
C SER A 54 1.90 15.88 -20.60
N GLY A 55 2.09 14.84 -21.40
CA GLY A 55 2.72 14.95 -22.71
C GLY A 55 1.83 15.69 -23.71
N ALA A 56 0.54 15.42 -23.71
CA ALA A 56 -0.45 16.14 -24.51
C ALA A 56 -0.58 17.61 -24.09
N LEU A 57 -0.58 17.87 -22.78
CA LEU A 57 -0.60 19.22 -22.19
C LEU A 57 0.64 20.01 -22.63
N ALA A 58 1.84 19.46 -22.45
CA ALA A 58 3.08 20.09 -22.85
C ALA A 58 3.17 20.37 -24.37
N ALA A 59 2.58 19.48 -25.18
CA ALA A 59 2.51 19.65 -26.63
C ALA A 59 1.36 20.57 -27.12
N GLY A 60 0.46 21.02 -26.21
CA GLY A 60 -0.73 21.77 -26.55
C GLY A 60 -1.74 21.03 -27.45
N LYS A 61 -1.72 19.68 -27.40
CA LYS A 61 -2.53 18.81 -28.27
C LYS A 61 -3.68 18.13 -27.49
N PRO A 62 -4.93 18.61 -27.61
CA PRO A 62 -6.06 18.02 -26.93
C PRO A 62 -6.22 16.52 -27.19
N VAL A 63 -6.65 15.78 -26.16
CA VAL A 63 -6.80 14.32 -26.22
C VAL A 63 -8.16 13.87 -26.74
N GLY A 64 -8.21 12.72 -27.37
CA GLY A 64 -9.44 12.06 -27.81
C GLY A 64 -10.33 12.91 -28.71
N ASP A 65 -11.60 12.99 -28.36
CA ASP A 65 -12.63 13.80 -29.06
C ASP A 65 -12.61 15.28 -28.65
N LYS A 66 -11.90 15.65 -27.58
CA LYS A 66 -11.88 17.01 -27.00
C LYS A 66 -11.32 18.06 -27.96
N LYS A 67 -10.49 17.68 -28.92
CA LYS A 67 -9.98 18.57 -29.99
C LYS A 67 -11.07 19.32 -30.77
N ASN A 68 -12.31 18.82 -30.74
CA ASN A 68 -13.45 19.44 -31.45
C ASN A 68 -14.21 20.43 -30.59
N ARG A 69 -13.99 20.48 -29.28
CA ARG A 69 -14.68 21.37 -28.33
C ARG A 69 -14.21 22.81 -28.48
N PRO A 70 -15.08 23.81 -28.29
CA PRO A 70 -14.73 25.23 -28.42
C PRO A 70 -13.58 25.65 -27.51
N GLU A 71 -13.60 25.23 -26.22
CA GLU A 71 -12.61 25.51 -25.18
C GLU A 71 -11.23 24.88 -25.46
N CYS A 72 -11.18 23.97 -26.42
CA CYS A 72 -9.94 23.28 -26.81
C CYS A 72 -9.35 23.78 -28.14
N LYS A 73 -9.87 24.91 -28.66
CA LYS A 73 -9.38 25.58 -29.87
C LYS A 73 -8.60 26.85 -29.50
N GLY A 74 -7.70 27.27 -30.37
CA GLY A 74 -6.87 28.46 -30.13
C GLY A 74 -5.62 28.14 -29.31
N ASP A 75 -5.04 29.16 -28.68
CA ASP A 75 -3.79 29.05 -27.92
C ASP A 75 -4.04 28.79 -26.41
N ASP A 76 -5.06 29.43 -25.83
CA ASP A 76 -5.43 29.31 -24.41
C ASP A 76 -6.39 28.13 -24.18
N LYS A 77 -5.91 26.90 -24.41
CA LYS A 77 -6.73 25.71 -24.22
C LYS A 77 -6.86 25.39 -22.73
N GLU A 78 -8.09 25.08 -22.29
CA GLU A 78 -8.30 24.64 -20.90
C GLU A 78 -7.56 23.33 -20.60
N VAL A 79 -7.10 23.17 -19.35
CA VAL A 79 -6.49 21.92 -18.84
C VAL A 79 -7.39 20.72 -19.08
N SER A 80 -8.71 20.92 -18.98
CA SER A 80 -9.76 19.93 -19.27
C SER A 80 -9.60 19.27 -20.65
N CYS A 81 -8.98 19.95 -21.61
CA CYS A 81 -8.75 19.44 -22.97
C CYS A 81 -7.71 18.32 -23.05
N PHE A 82 -6.91 18.17 -22.00
CA PHE A 82 -5.81 17.21 -21.91
C PHE A 82 -6.09 16.08 -20.93
N ILE A 83 -7.32 15.99 -20.39
CA ILE A 83 -7.73 14.93 -19.46
C ILE A 83 -8.51 13.87 -20.23
N TRP A 84 -7.99 12.64 -20.26
CA TRP A 84 -8.74 11.47 -20.69
C TRP A 84 -9.85 11.14 -19.70
N ASN A 85 -11.03 10.76 -20.19
CA ASN A 85 -12.19 10.40 -19.35
C ASN A 85 -12.38 8.90 -19.20
N ASP A 86 -11.85 8.11 -20.12
CA ASP A 86 -12.19 6.70 -20.34
C ASP A 86 -10.98 5.85 -20.71
N ILE A 87 -9.85 6.12 -20.05
CA ILE A 87 -8.63 5.37 -20.27
C ILE A 87 -8.56 4.19 -19.30
N GLU A 88 -8.11 3.03 -19.79
CA GLU A 88 -7.90 1.88 -18.92
C GLU A 88 -6.51 1.91 -18.28
N ILE A 89 -6.51 1.84 -16.93
CA ILE A 89 -5.30 1.79 -16.10
C ILE A 89 -5.31 0.52 -15.28
N GLN A 90 -4.13 -0.07 -15.12
CA GLN A 90 -3.86 -1.20 -14.26
C GLN A 90 -2.68 -0.88 -13.35
N THR A 91 -2.68 -1.43 -12.12
CA THR A 91 -1.55 -1.36 -11.20
C THR A 91 -1.01 -2.74 -10.91
N GLN A 92 0.29 -2.82 -10.68
CA GLN A 92 0.95 -4.04 -10.23
C GLN A 92 1.90 -3.72 -9.08
N ARG A 93 1.90 -4.57 -8.05
CA ARG A 93 2.82 -4.48 -6.91
C ARG A 93 3.54 -5.81 -6.75
N PHE A 94 4.85 -5.75 -6.60
CA PHE A 94 5.70 -6.89 -6.27
C PHE A 94 6.44 -6.58 -4.98
N ILE A 95 6.37 -7.48 -4.00
CA ILE A 95 7.00 -7.33 -2.69
C ILE A 95 7.92 -8.53 -2.48
N THR A 96 9.14 -8.28 -2.01
CA THR A 96 10.10 -9.34 -1.69
C THR A 96 10.88 -9.00 -0.43
N ALA A 97 11.22 -10.03 0.35
CA ALA A 97 12.13 -9.89 1.49
C ALA A 97 13.57 -9.69 0.99
N GLN A 98 14.28 -8.77 1.64
CA GLN A 98 15.65 -8.38 1.33
C GLN A 98 16.53 -8.39 2.59
N GLU A 99 17.86 -8.32 2.40
CA GLU A 99 18.78 -8.03 3.50
C GLU A 99 18.82 -6.51 3.80
N PRO A 100 19.06 -6.09 5.06
CA PRO A 100 19.30 -6.95 6.22
C PRO A 100 18.01 -7.51 6.83
N SER A 101 18.00 -8.79 7.12
CA SER A 101 16.91 -9.49 7.80
C SER A 101 17.44 -10.46 8.83
N ASP A 102 16.72 -10.68 9.94
CA ASP A 102 17.13 -11.58 11.02
C ASP A 102 15.93 -12.23 11.73
N LYS A 103 16.17 -12.79 12.92
CA LYS A 103 15.12 -13.42 13.74
C LYS A 103 14.04 -12.45 14.23
N LYS A 104 14.34 -11.15 14.32
CA LYS A 104 13.45 -10.11 14.86
C LYS A 104 12.88 -9.20 13.78
N GLN A 105 13.66 -8.92 12.75
CA GLN A 105 13.37 -7.94 11.73
C GLN A 105 13.40 -8.55 10.32
N VAL A 106 12.60 -8.02 9.43
CA VAL A 106 12.60 -8.33 8.01
C VAL A 106 12.56 -7.03 7.21
N THR A 107 13.45 -6.90 6.25
CA THR A 107 13.41 -5.81 5.29
C THR A 107 12.59 -6.25 4.08
N LEU A 108 11.59 -5.45 3.73
CA LEU A 108 10.79 -5.64 2.52
C LEU A 108 11.15 -4.57 1.50
N GLU A 109 11.20 -4.98 0.24
CA GLU A 109 11.26 -4.08 -0.90
C GLU A 109 10.04 -4.31 -1.77
N GLY A 110 9.28 -3.25 -2.02
CA GLY A 110 8.07 -3.24 -2.81
C GLY A 110 8.24 -2.37 -4.06
N GLY A 111 8.17 -2.98 -5.25
CA GLY A 111 8.00 -2.26 -6.50
C GLY A 111 6.53 -2.09 -6.82
N GLN A 112 6.10 -0.88 -7.17
CA GLN A 112 4.74 -0.62 -7.67
C GLN A 112 4.80 0.10 -9.00
N THR A 113 4.03 -0.38 -9.96
CA THR A 113 3.86 0.25 -11.28
C THR A 113 2.40 0.58 -11.53
N VAL A 114 2.17 1.71 -12.19
CA VAL A 114 0.87 2.13 -12.71
C VAL A 114 1.05 2.30 -14.22
N PHE A 115 0.22 1.66 -15.02
CA PHE A 115 0.37 1.68 -16.46
C PHE A 115 -0.97 1.65 -17.20
N ARG A 116 -0.95 2.19 -18.41
CA ARG A 116 -2.06 2.18 -19.36
C ARG A 116 -2.08 0.86 -20.11
N THR A 117 -3.26 0.26 -20.28
CA THR A 117 -3.42 -1.00 -21.02
C THR A 117 -3.60 -0.80 -22.53
N ASP A 118 -3.94 0.43 -22.95
CA ASP A 118 -4.13 0.80 -24.36
C ASP A 118 -2.84 1.14 -25.10
N LYS A 119 -1.69 1.15 -24.41
CA LYS A 119 -0.36 1.40 -24.98
C LYS A 119 0.58 0.23 -24.73
N SER A 120 1.62 0.12 -25.55
CA SER A 120 2.71 -0.84 -25.38
C SER A 120 3.89 -0.23 -24.65
N GLU A 121 4.73 -1.06 -24.01
CA GLU A 121 5.99 -0.64 -23.43
C GLU A 121 6.90 0.00 -24.47
N PRO A 122 7.66 1.05 -24.09
CA PRO A 122 7.74 1.67 -22.75
C PRO A 122 6.73 2.82 -22.52
N ASP A 123 5.85 3.11 -23.49
CA ASP A 123 4.96 4.30 -23.48
C ASP A 123 3.71 4.10 -22.62
N ASN A 124 3.50 2.88 -22.13
CA ASN A 124 2.38 2.56 -21.24
C ASN A 124 2.61 2.95 -19.79
N LEU A 125 3.87 3.08 -19.34
CA LEU A 125 4.23 3.34 -17.95
C LEU A 125 3.86 4.77 -17.54
N LEU A 126 3.01 4.92 -16.53
CA LEU A 126 2.61 6.20 -15.93
C LEU A 126 3.47 6.54 -14.71
N SER A 127 3.69 5.57 -13.82
CA SER A 127 4.58 5.72 -12.68
C SER A 127 5.18 4.40 -12.25
N ALA A 128 6.37 4.47 -11.65
CA ALA A 128 7.02 3.37 -10.96
C ALA A 128 7.64 3.90 -9.67
N THR A 129 7.41 3.21 -8.57
CA THR A 129 7.98 3.54 -7.27
C THR A 129 8.63 2.31 -6.66
N ILE A 130 9.70 2.51 -5.91
CA ILE A 130 10.34 1.46 -5.11
C ILE A 130 10.29 1.92 -3.66
N ASP A 131 9.69 1.10 -2.83
CA ASP A 131 9.53 1.31 -1.39
C ASP A 131 10.32 0.27 -0.63
N ARG A 132 11.14 0.71 0.33
CA ARG A 132 11.93 -0.17 1.18
C ARG A 132 11.64 0.14 2.64
N VAL A 133 11.35 -0.90 3.42
CA VAL A 133 11.05 -0.76 4.84
C VAL A 133 11.55 -1.97 5.63
N THR A 134 12.11 -1.72 6.82
CA THR A 134 12.45 -2.78 7.77
C THR A 134 11.38 -2.84 8.85
N LEU A 135 10.79 -4.02 9.04
CA LEU A 135 9.68 -4.28 9.95
C LEU A 135 10.12 -5.17 11.12
N ASP A 136 9.57 -4.94 12.30
CA ASP A 136 9.54 -5.95 13.35
C ASP A 136 8.63 -7.11 12.90
N ARG A 137 9.17 -8.32 12.85
CA ARG A 137 8.47 -9.50 12.29
C ARG A 137 7.23 -9.93 13.05
N LYS A 138 7.09 -9.50 14.31
CA LYS A 138 5.96 -9.88 15.17
C LYS A 138 4.82 -8.87 15.10
N THR A 139 5.15 -7.59 15.13
CA THR A 139 4.15 -6.51 15.17
C THR A 139 3.80 -5.99 13.79
N GLN A 140 4.61 -6.29 12.77
CA GLN A 140 4.53 -5.76 11.40
C GLN A 140 4.74 -4.23 11.33
N MET A 141 5.13 -3.61 12.43
CA MET A 141 5.45 -2.19 12.49
C MET A 141 6.86 -1.93 11.98
N PRO A 142 7.10 -0.82 11.30
CA PRO A 142 8.44 -0.38 10.96
C PRO A 142 9.31 -0.22 12.21
N VAL A 143 10.61 -0.48 12.04
CA VAL A 143 11.59 -0.17 13.07
C VAL A 143 11.67 1.35 13.28
N THR A 144 12.20 1.77 14.45
CA THR A 144 12.29 3.19 14.81
C THR A 144 13.48 3.91 14.21
N ASP A 145 14.37 3.16 13.55
CA ASP A 145 15.55 3.71 12.88
C ASP A 145 15.16 4.31 11.51
N PRO A 146 15.86 5.35 11.03
CA PRO A 146 15.58 5.96 9.72
C PRO A 146 16.20 5.13 8.59
N VAL A 147 15.65 3.94 8.33
CA VAL A 147 16.12 2.98 7.32
C VAL A 147 15.08 2.72 6.22
N SER A 148 13.94 3.40 6.28
CA SER A 148 12.94 3.33 5.21
C SER A 148 13.28 4.31 4.10
N THR A 149 13.08 3.89 2.85
CA THR A 149 13.26 4.76 1.67
C THR A 149 12.08 4.63 0.73
N LEU A 150 11.77 5.70 0.02
CA LEU A 150 10.75 5.71 -1.03
C LEU A 150 11.34 6.40 -2.27
N ASN A 151 11.60 5.64 -3.33
CA ASN A 151 12.11 6.21 -4.57
C ASN A 151 10.95 6.75 -5.41
N LEU A 152 10.86 8.07 -5.50
CA LEU A 152 9.87 8.82 -6.28
C LEU A 152 10.44 9.28 -7.63
N VAL A 153 11.76 9.24 -7.83
CA VAL A 153 12.41 9.63 -9.07
C VAL A 153 12.13 8.59 -10.15
N PRO A 154 11.60 8.98 -11.32
CA PRO A 154 11.37 8.04 -12.41
C PRO A 154 12.65 7.32 -12.83
N PRO A 155 12.61 6.03 -13.19
CA PRO A 155 13.79 5.24 -13.56
C PRO A 155 14.38 5.60 -14.92
N LYS A 156 13.89 6.66 -15.57
CA LYS A 156 14.31 7.12 -16.90
C LYS A 156 15.14 8.41 -16.80
N GLY A 157 16.32 8.40 -17.42
CA GLY A 157 17.20 9.56 -17.54
C GLY A 157 18.57 9.35 -16.90
N LYS A 158 19.51 10.25 -17.21
CA LYS A 158 20.87 10.21 -16.62
C LYS A 158 20.87 10.46 -15.10
N ASP A 159 19.86 11.17 -14.62
CA ASP A 159 19.74 11.57 -13.21
C ASP A 159 19.21 10.45 -12.31
N ALA A 160 18.65 9.38 -12.90
CA ALA A 160 18.21 8.18 -12.16
C ALA A 160 19.36 7.20 -11.89
N GLU A 161 20.48 7.30 -12.65
CA GLU A 161 21.62 6.40 -12.48
C GLU A 161 22.40 6.78 -11.20
N GLY A 162 22.38 5.88 -10.22
CA GLY A 162 23.03 6.09 -8.91
C GLY A 162 22.23 6.95 -7.92
N TYR A 163 20.99 7.29 -8.21
CA TYR A 163 20.14 8.00 -7.26
C TYR A 163 19.86 7.14 -6.03
N THR A 164 20.05 7.74 -4.86
CA THR A 164 19.72 7.13 -3.56
C THR A 164 18.70 8.02 -2.86
N PRO A 165 17.48 7.51 -2.62
CA PRO A 165 16.44 8.30 -1.96
C PRO A 165 16.78 8.55 -0.49
N PRO A 166 16.30 9.67 0.11
CA PRO A 166 16.47 9.96 1.53
C PRO A 166 15.94 8.84 2.43
N GLU A 167 16.64 8.60 3.55
CA GLU A 167 16.17 7.69 4.59
C GLU A 167 15.26 8.41 5.60
N PHE A 168 14.20 7.75 6.05
CA PHE A 168 13.27 8.35 7.02
C PHE A 168 12.75 7.33 8.03
N VAL A 169 12.24 7.85 9.16
CA VAL A 169 11.53 7.06 10.16
C VAL A 169 10.09 6.89 9.74
N ARG A 170 9.73 5.65 9.42
CA ARG A 170 8.37 5.29 9.04
C ARG A 170 7.56 4.83 10.23
N LYS A 171 6.24 5.00 10.17
CA LYS A 171 5.29 4.51 11.15
C LYS A 171 4.09 3.90 10.46
N GLY A 172 3.43 2.95 11.14
CA GLY A 172 2.20 2.33 10.63
C GLY A 172 2.42 1.08 9.77
N LEU A 173 1.37 0.28 9.67
CA LEU A 173 1.32 -0.93 8.84
C LEU A 173 1.24 -0.55 7.35
N GLN A 174 1.57 -1.49 6.48
CA GLN A 174 1.31 -1.36 5.04
C GLN A 174 1.18 -2.70 4.32
N TYR A 175 2.14 -3.60 4.49
CA TYR A 175 2.24 -4.81 3.65
C TYR A 175 1.57 -6.04 4.27
N GLN A 176 1.40 -6.04 5.58
CA GLN A 176 0.75 -7.12 6.32
C GLN A 176 0.24 -6.59 7.66
N PHE A 177 -0.80 -7.19 8.20
CA PHE A 177 -1.27 -6.95 9.56
C PHE A 177 -0.57 -7.91 10.54
N PRO A 178 -0.55 -7.60 11.85
CA PRO A 178 -0.04 -8.53 12.86
C PRO A 178 -0.79 -9.86 12.80
N MET A 179 -0.07 -10.97 13.00
CA MET A 179 -0.71 -12.29 13.14
C MET A 179 -1.57 -12.33 14.40
N GLY A 180 -2.83 -12.69 14.26
CA GLY A 180 -3.84 -12.58 15.31
C GLY A 180 -4.35 -11.14 15.42
N ALA A 181 -4.66 -10.51 14.29
CA ALA A 181 -5.18 -9.15 14.24
C ALA A 181 -6.51 -9.01 14.98
N ASP A 182 -6.66 -7.91 15.72
CA ASP A 182 -7.87 -7.55 16.46
C ASP A 182 -8.83 -6.70 15.61
N ARG A 183 -10.09 -6.63 16.03
CA ARG A 183 -11.13 -5.73 15.48
C ARG A 183 -10.98 -4.32 16.07
N LYS A 184 -9.92 -3.61 15.67
CA LYS A 184 -9.61 -2.26 16.16
C LYS A 184 -8.95 -1.45 15.05
N SER A 185 -8.82 -0.15 15.26
CA SER A 185 -8.01 0.71 14.38
C SER A 185 -6.53 0.36 14.50
N TYR A 186 -5.85 0.45 13.35
CA TYR A 186 -4.40 0.35 13.27
C TYR A 186 -3.81 1.61 12.63
N PRO A 187 -2.61 2.05 13.02
CA PRO A 187 -1.91 3.07 12.25
C PRO A 187 -1.51 2.46 10.90
N TYR A 188 -1.86 3.11 9.81
CA TYR A 188 -1.57 2.65 8.44
C TYR A 188 -0.84 3.74 7.67
N PHE A 189 0.25 3.37 7.00
CA PHE A 189 1.10 4.29 6.26
C PHE A 189 0.58 4.49 4.85
N ASP A 190 0.53 5.74 4.42
CA ASP A 190 0.25 6.13 3.05
C ASP A 190 1.53 6.63 2.37
N ALA A 191 1.92 5.94 1.30
CA ALA A 191 3.18 6.22 0.59
C ALA A 191 3.10 7.47 -0.30
N GLN A 192 1.91 7.95 -0.68
CA GLN A 192 1.77 9.17 -1.49
C GLN A 192 1.99 10.42 -0.65
N THR A 193 1.42 10.43 0.54
CA THR A 193 1.50 11.56 1.48
C THR A 193 2.62 11.41 2.52
N LEU A 194 3.28 10.26 2.60
CA LEU A 194 4.27 9.87 3.62
C LEU A 194 3.75 10.09 5.06
N THR A 195 2.44 9.93 5.25
CA THR A 195 1.78 10.11 6.54
C THR A 195 1.23 8.78 7.08
N THR A 196 0.93 8.77 8.37
CA THR A 196 0.32 7.63 9.04
C THR A 196 -1.01 8.06 9.62
N ASN A 197 -2.08 7.40 9.18
CA ASN A 197 -3.45 7.67 9.60
C ASN A 197 -4.12 6.36 10.04
N PRO A 198 -5.16 6.41 10.88
CA PRO A 198 -5.89 5.21 11.26
C PRO A 198 -6.50 4.51 10.03
N ILE A 199 -6.46 3.18 10.04
CA ILE A 199 -7.32 2.34 9.21
C ILE A 199 -8.23 1.56 10.18
N ASP A 200 -9.55 1.71 10.02
CA ASP A 200 -10.53 1.29 10.99
C ASP A 200 -11.16 -0.05 10.61
N PHE A 201 -11.32 -0.94 11.60
CA PHE A 201 -12.11 -2.15 11.41
C PHE A 201 -13.58 -1.77 11.16
N VAL A 202 -14.15 -2.30 10.08
CA VAL A 202 -15.54 -2.00 9.69
C VAL A 202 -16.44 -3.22 9.61
N ASP A 203 -15.88 -4.39 9.22
CA ASP A 203 -16.72 -5.58 8.99
C ASP A 203 -15.97 -6.90 9.19
N GLU A 204 -16.73 -7.96 9.46
CA GLU A 204 -16.28 -9.34 9.46
C GLU A 204 -17.11 -10.16 8.48
N GLY A 205 -16.43 -10.91 7.63
CA GLY A 205 -17.05 -11.75 6.62
C GLY A 205 -16.29 -13.06 6.40
N GLU A 206 -16.55 -13.67 5.26
CA GLU A 206 -15.91 -14.90 4.82
C GLU A 206 -15.50 -14.80 3.36
N GLN A 207 -14.29 -15.25 3.04
CA GLN A 207 -13.79 -15.37 1.68
C GLN A 207 -13.04 -16.69 1.53
N GLY A 208 -13.34 -17.45 0.48
CA GLY A 208 -12.68 -18.73 0.24
C GLY A 208 -12.83 -19.78 1.36
N GLY A 209 -13.85 -19.67 2.22
CA GLY A 209 -14.10 -20.53 3.37
C GLY A 209 -13.33 -20.13 4.64
N GLU A 210 -12.64 -19.00 4.63
CA GLU A 210 -11.90 -18.49 5.80
C GLU A 210 -12.50 -17.17 6.29
N LYS A 211 -12.36 -16.93 7.60
CA LYS A 211 -12.78 -15.68 8.25
C LYS A 211 -11.96 -14.51 7.73
N ILE A 212 -12.60 -13.38 7.43
CA ILE A 212 -11.99 -12.17 6.94
C ILE A 212 -12.39 -10.97 7.79
N TYR A 213 -11.41 -10.10 8.09
CA TYR A 213 -11.65 -8.76 8.64
C TYR A 213 -11.44 -7.72 7.56
N THR A 214 -12.37 -6.78 7.47
CA THR A 214 -12.29 -5.65 6.54
C THR A 214 -12.01 -4.36 7.30
N PHE A 215 -11.07 -3.60 6.75
CA PHE A 215 -10.63 -2.31 7.26
C PHE A 215 -10.82 -1.24 6.19
N GLU A 216 -11.21 -0.04 6.61
CA GLU A 216 -11.37 1.11 5.73
C GLU A 216 -10.58 2.32 6.24
N GLN A 217 -10.08 3.12 5.29
CA GLN A 217 -9.39 4.37 5.54
C GLN A 217 -9.80 5.38 4.49
N THR A 218 -10.14 6.59 4.93
CA THR A 218 -10.31 7.75 4.05
C THR A 218 -9.29 8.80 4.44
N LEU A 219 -8.55 9.32 3.47
CA LEU A 219 -7.65 10.46 3.66
C LEU A 219 -8.28 11.72 3.09
N ASP A 220 -8.27 12.78 3.88
CA ASP A 220 -8.62 14.12 3.42
C ASP A 220 -7.63 14.62 2.35
N PRO A 221 -8.03 15.56 1.49
CA PRO A 221 -7.15 16.16 0.50
C PRO A 221 -5.86 16.67 1.13
N THR A 222 -4.74 16.14 0.67
CA THR A 222 -3.39 16.47 1.16
C THR A 222 -2.52 16.90 -0.01
N SER A 223 -1.80 18.03 0.12
CA SER A 223 -0.85 18.49 -0.90
C SER A 223 0.28 17.48 -1.05
N LEU A 224 0.41 16.91 -2.25
CA LEU A 224 1.53 16.03 -2.58
C LEU A 224 2.85 16.82 -2.65
N TYR A 225 2.79 18.08 -3.09
CA TYR A 225 3.96 18.93 -3.15
C TYR A 225 4.57 19.12 -1.76
N GLU A 226 3.79 19.56 -0.78
CA GLU A 226 4.29 19.80 0.57
C GLU A 226 4.76 18.49 1.25
N ALA A 227 4.04 17.39 1.06
CA ALA A 227 4.38 16.09 1.63
C ALA A 227 5.71 15.56 1.06
N GLN A 228 5.86 15.57 -0.26
CA GLN A 228 7.05 15.03 -0.94
C GLN A 228 8.25 15.97 -0.79
N LYS A 229 8.04 17.29 -0.82
CA LYS A 229 9.09 18.27 -0.57
C LYS A 229 9.73 18.06 0.80
N LYS A 230 8.91 17.95 1.85
CA LYS A 230 9.40 17.68 3.21
C LYS A 230 10.26 16.41 3.30
N TYR A 231 9.91 15.38 2.53
CA TYR A 231 10.65 14.14 2.47
C TYR A 231 11.96 14.30 1.70
N LEU A 232 11.91 14.84 0.48
CA LEU A 232 13.06 14.98 -0.39
C LEU A 232 14.11 15.96 0.15
N GLU A 233 13.71 17.02 0.88
CA GLU A 233 14.62 17.96 1.57
C GLU A 233 15.20 17.40 2.88
N SER A 234 14.81 16.21 3.33
CA SER A 234 15.18 15.70 4.66
C SER A 234 16.67 15.37 4.81
N ASP A 235 17.40 15.18 3.73
CA ASP A 235 18.85 14.94 3.71
C ASP A 235 19.68 16.21 3.46
N GLY A 236 19.04 17.38 3.23
CA GLY A 236 19.65 18.71 3.26
C GLY A 236 19.55 19.53 1.99
N SER A 237 19.49 18.94 0.79
CA SER A 237 19.36 19.67 -0.47
C SER A 237 18.71 18.81 -1.55
N LEU A 238 17.90 19.46 -2.38
CA LEU A 238 17.28 18.79 -3.53
C LEU A 238 18.31 18.58 -4.66
N THR A 239 18.26 17.41 -5.26
CA THR A 239 18.91 17.14 -6.54
C THR A 239 18.03 17.65 -7.70
N ALA A 240 18.60 17.85 -8.90
CA ALA A 240 17.82 18.24 -10.07
C ALA A 240 16.71 17.24 -10.42
N ALA A 241 16.92 15.94 -10.14
CA ALA A 241 15.90 14.92 -10.32
C ALA A 241 14.72 15.07 -9.36
N GLU A 242 14.99 15.42 -8.11
CA GLU A 242 13.98 15.66 -7.08
C GLU A 242 13.22 16.98 -7.31
N GLU A 243 13.93 18.03 -7.75
CA GLU A 243 13.28 19.26 -8.22
C GLU A 243 12.30 18.96 -9.36
N GLY A 244 12.69 18.14 -10.33
CA GLY A 244 11.79 17.71 -11.42
C GLY A 244 10.57 16.91 -10.94
N VAL A 245 10.69 16.13 -9.86
CA VAL A 245 9.53 15.47 -9.22
C VAL A 245 8.59 16.51 -8.64
N LEU A 246 9.13 17.47 -7.87
CA LEU A 246 8.34 18.52 -7.23
C LEU A 246 7.68 19.46 -8.24
N ASP A 247 8.37 19.86 -9.28
CA ASP A 247 7.84 20.69 -10.37
C ASP A 247 6.63 20.03 -11.05
N SER A 248 6.62 18.70 -11.15
CA SER A 248 5.47 17.97 -11.70
C SER A 248 4.20 18.04 -10.83
N LEU A 249 4.33 18.44 -9.58
CA LEU A 249 3.23 18.51 -8.59
C LEU A 249 2.62 19.91 -8.50
N LYS A 250 3.22 20.90 -9.14
CA LYS A 250 2.69 22.26 -9.27
C LYS A 250 2.56 22.62 -10.75
N LEU A 251 1.49 23.28 -11.08
CA LEU A 251 1.31 23.82 -12.42
C LEU A 251 0.87 25.29 -12.32
N THR A 252 1.48 26.15 -13.13
CA THR A 252 1.12 27.55 -13.21
C THR A 252 0.61 27.84 -14.63
N PHE A 253 -0.63 28.30 -14.73
CA PHE A 253 -1.27 28.71 -15.97
C PHE A 253 -2.16 29.93 -15.75
N PRO A 254 -2.46 30.72 -16.79
CA PRO A 254 -3.48 31.75 -16.72
C PRO A 254 -4.84 31.22 -16.23
N ALA A 255 -5.57 32.05 -15.52
CA ALA A 255 -6.87 31.68 -14.96
C ALA A 255 -7.85 31.07 -15.98
N LYS A 256 -7.85 31.58 -17.20
CA LYS A 256 -8.66 31.06 -18.32
C LYS A 256 -8.28 29.62 -18.70
N VAL A 257 -6.99 29.27 -18.66
CA VAL A 257 -6.50 27.90 -18.95
C VAL A 257 -6.95 26.92 -17.87
N TRP A 258 -7.09 27.39 -16.63
CA TRP A 258 -7.71 26.64 -15.55
C TRP A 258 -9.25 26.58 -15.65
N GLY A 259 -9.87 27.35 -16.53
CA GLY A 259 -11.31 27.51 -16.63
C GLY A 259 -11.91 28.24 -15.43
N LEU A 260 -11.12 29.12 -14.77
CA LEU A 260 -11.54 29.93 -13.64
C LEU A 260 -12.27 31.20 -14.11
N LYS A 261 -13.25 31.62 -13.29
CA LYS A 261 -13.82 32.96 -13.34
C LYS A 261 -13.08 33.87 -12.36
N ASP A 262 -13.22 35.19 -12.54
CA ASP A 262 -12.54 36.19 -11.71
C ASP A 262 -12.83 36.03 -10.21
N ASP A 263 -14.08 35.65 -9.85
CA ASP A 263 -14.50 35.42 -8.47
C ASP A 263 -14.02 34.07 -7.87
N GLU A 264 -13.44 33.21 -8.69
CA GLU A 264 -12.88 31.90 -8.28
C GLU A 264 -11.36 31.97 -8.06
N ILE A 265 -10.71 33.08 -8.42
CA ILE A 265 -9.27 33.26 -8.26
C ILE A 265 -8.96 33.60 -6.81
N ARG A 266 -8.14 32.77 -6.13
CA ARG A 266 -7.78 32.94 -4.73
C ARG A 266 -6.38 33.53 -4.54
N ASN A 267 -5.40 32.97 -5.25
CA ASN A 267 -3.97 33.30 -5.10
C ASN A 267 -3.35 33.62 -6.47
N PRO A 268 -3.65 34.79 -7.08
CA PRO A 268 -3.01 35.16 -8.33
C PRO A 268 -1.51 35.42 -8.09
N LYS A 269 -0.64 34.90 -8.96
CA LYS A 269 0.76 35.32 -8.99
C LYS A 269 0.82 36.77 -9.49
N GLU A 270 1.40 37.65 -8.71
CA GLU A 270 1.70 38.99 -9.20
C GLU A 270 2.75 38.88 -10.31
N GLY A 271 2.36 39.14 -11.56
CA GLY A 271 3.28 39.22 -12.69
C GLY A 271 4.22 40.40 -12.50
N GLU A 272 5.48 40.26 -12.92
CA GLU A 272 6.48 41.32 -12.86
C GLU A 272 6.12 42.51 -13.76
N ASP A 273 5.22 42.34 -14.75
CA ASP A 273 4.76 43.37 -15.66
C ASP A 273 3.25 43.62 -15.54
N LYS A 274 2.88 44.67 -14.79
CA LYS A 274 1.48 45.14 -14.62
C LYS A 274 0.88 45.86 -15.86
N ASP A 275 1.59 45.88 -16.98
CA ASP A 275 1.22 46.78 -18.11
C ASP A 275 0.44 46.13 -19.26
N GLU A 276 0.20 44.79 -19.24
CA GLU A 276 -0.69 44.14 -20.19
C GLU A 276 -1.79 43.32 -19.46
N GLU A 277 -3.04 43.81 -19.46
CA GLU A 277 -4.21 43.01 -19.20
C GLU A 277 -4.30 41.89 -20.23
N SER A 278 -3.70 40.73 -19.90
CA SER A 278 -3.85 39.53 -20.72
C SER A 278 -5.30 39.11 -20.77
N GLU A 279 -5.85 38.89 -21.96
CA GLU A 279 -7.21 38.33 -22.15
C GLU A 279 -7.36 36.94 -21.47
N ALA A 280 -6.25 36.30 -21.09
CA ALA A 280 -6.20 35.01 -20.39
C ALA A 280 -6.31 35.12 -18.85
N GLY A 281 -6.30 36.36 -18.31
CA GLY A 281 -6.31 36.61 -16.86
C GLY A 281 -4.95 36.39 -16.20
N PRO A 282 -4.85 36.58 -14.86
CA PRO A 282 -3.62 36.42 -14.11
C PRO A 282 -3.19 34.95 -14.07
N ASP A 283 -1.88 34.74 -13.90
CA ASP A 283 -1.34 33.41 -13.65
C ASP A 283 -1.76 32.89 -12.27
N VAL A 284 -2.23 31.64 -12.26
CA VAL A 284 -2.66 30.92 -11.05
C VAL A 284 -1.82 29.65 -10.92
N GLU A 285 -1.11 29.54 -9.81
CA GLU A 285 -0.42 28.32 -9.45
C GLU A 285 -1.38 27.41 -8.68
N MET A 286 -1.40 26.12 -9.07
CA MET A 286 -2.16 25.09 -8.37
C MET A 286 -1.25 23.94 -7.99
N GLU A 287 -1.45 23.43 -6.78
CA GLU A 287 -0.80 22.23 -6.28
C GLU A 287 -1.64 20.99 -6.54
N ARG A 288 -0.96 19.85 -6.69
CA ARG A 288 -1.65 18.55 -6.79
C ARG A 288 -1.99 18.03 -5.41
N TYR A 289 -3.28 17.89 -5.14
CA TYR A 289 -3.84 17.26 -3.94
C TYR A 289 -4.17 15.80 -4.21
N TYR A 290 -4.09 15.01 -3.15
CA TYR A 290 -4.39 13.58 -3.14
C TYR A 290 -5.40 13.27 -2.06
N THR A 291 -6.37 12.43 -2.38
CA THR A 291 -7.30 11.79 -1.45
C THR A 291 -7.48 10.33 -1.85
N VAL A 292 -7.79 9.48 -0.91
CA VAL A 292 -8.03 8.06 -1.16
C VAL A 292 -9.10 7.50 -0.24
N ASN A 293 -9.97 6.67 -0.78
CA ASN A 293 -10.80 5.73 -0.03
C ASN A 293 -10.19 4.34 -0.22
N ARG A 294 -9.73 3.75 0.88
CA ARG A 294 -9.04 2.45 0.87
C ARG A 294 -9.84 1.43 1.65
N LYS A 295 -9.98 0.25 1.06
CA LYS A 295 -10.60 -0.91 1.70
C LYS A 295 -9.67 -2.11 1.61
N ILE A 296 -9.32 -2.70 2.76
CA ILE A 296 -8.39 -3.82 2.85
C ILE A 296 -9.07 -4.95 3.62
N SER A 297 -9.05 -6.15 3.04
CA SER A 297 -9.53 -7.35 3.70
C SER A 297 -8.35 -8.27 4.04
N ILE A 298 -8.31 -8.76 5.27
CA ILE A 298 -7.24 -9.63 5.77
C ILE A 298 -7.80 -10.95 6.31
N GLU A 299 -6.98 -12.00 6.28
CA GLU A 299 -7.19 -13.17 7.12
C GLU A 299 -6.56 -12.88 8.50
N PRO A 300 -7.36 -12.85 9.61
CA PRO A 300 -6.90 -12.26 10.86
C PRO A 300 -5.84 -13.08 11.62
N GLU A 301 -5.83 -14.42 11.50
CA GLU A 301 -4.86 -15.26 12.22
C GLU A 301 -3.44 -15.15 11.64
N THR A 302 -3.33 -14.96 10.33
CA THR A 302 -2.06 -14.81 9.62
C THR A 302 -1.67 -13.36 9.37
N GLY A 303 -2.65 -12.44 9.39
CA GLY A 303 -2.47 -11.03 9.03
C GLY A 303 -2.27 -10.78 7.53
N VAL A 304 -2.41 -11.80 6.69
CA VAL A 304 -2.25 -11.70 5.24
C VAL A 304 -3.38 -10.86 4.64
N ILE A 305 -3.01 -9.87 3.83
CA ILE A 305 -3.97 -9.10 3.04
C ILE A 305 -4.44 -10.01 1.88
N VAL A 306 -5.74 -10.27 1.81
CA VAL A 306 -6.35 -11.18 0.82
C VAL A 306 -7.20 -10.45 -0.21
N ASN A 307 -7.50 -9.18 0.01
CA ASN A 307 -8.16 -8.31 -0.96
C ASN A 307 -7.83 -6.84 -0.68
N GLY A 308 -7.76 -6.02 -1.72
CA GLY A 308 -7.52 -4.59 -1.64
C GLY A 308 -8.29 -3.84 -2.72
N ALA A 309 -8.87 -2.71 -2.33
CA ALA A 309 -9.45 -1.74 -3.25
C ALA A 309 -9.04 -0.33 -2.78
N GLU A 310 -8.68 0.52 -3.74
CA GLU A 310 -8.29 1.90 -3.49
C GLU A 310 -8.93 2.79 -4.54
N GLU A 311 -9.75 3.72 -4.10
CA GLU A 311 -10.27 4.77 -4.95
C GLU A 311 -9.38 6.01 -4.80
N ILE A 312 -8.37 6.12 -5.65
CA ILE A 312 -7.37 7.17 -5.65
C ILE A 312 -7.87 8.34 -6.49
N TRP A 313 -7.80 9.54 -5.93
CA TRP A 313 -8.07 10.75 -6.67
C TRP A 313 -7.01 11.81 -6.41
N MET A 314 -6.39 12.27 -7.48
CA MET A 314 -5.43 13.38 -7.52
C MET A 314 -6.03 14.51 -8.37
N PHE A 315 -5.99 15.72 -7.87
CA PHE A 315 -6.52 16.89 -8.56
C PHE A 315 -5.76 18.15 -8.19
N TYR A 316 -5.90 19.19 -8.99
CA TYR A 316 -5.26 20.48 -8.75
C TYR A 316 -6.19 21.43 -8.02
N ALA A 317 -5.66 22.15 -7.03
CA ALA A 317 -6.35 23.22 -6.31
C ALA A 317 -5.35 24.33 -5.96
N GLN A 318 -5.89 25.55 -5.77
CA GLN A 318 -5.10 26.74 -5.45
C GLN A 318 -4.58 26.70 -4.01
N ASP A 319 -5.35 26.07 -3.09
CA ASP A 319 -5.03 25.94 -1.67
C ASP A 319 -5.80 24.77 -1.05
N GLU A 320 -5.49 24.49 0.23
CA GLU A 320 -6.11 23.39 1.00
C GLU A 320 -7.64 23.59 1.19
N GLU A 321 -8.10 24.84 1.29
CA GLU A 321 -9.52 25.14 1.48
C GLU A 321 -10.29 24.81 0.20
N GLU A 322 -9.80 25.23 -0.97
CA GLU A 322 -10.38 24.84 -2.25
C GLU A 322 -10.34 23.34 -2.47
N ALA A 323 -9.22 22.68 -2.10
CA ALA A 323 -9.09 21.24 -2.21
C ALA A 323 -10.17 20.51 -1.39
N LYS A 324 -10.43 20.93 -0.16
CA LYS A 324 -11.50 20.39 0.68
C LYS A 324 -12.89 20.66 0.08
N GLU A 325 -13.09 21.82 -0.55
CA GLU A 325 -14.35 22.14 -1.21
C GLU A 325 -14.58 21.26 -2.43
N ILE A 326 -13.57 21.07 -3.28
CA ILE A 326 -13.62 20.19 -4.46
C ILE A 326 -13.91 18.73 -4.05
N ALA A 327 -13.35 18.27 -2.94
CA ALA A 327 -13.51 16.90 -2.46
C ALA A 327 -14.87 16.60 -1.80
N LYS A 328 -15.73 17.60 -1.55
CA LYS A 328 -17.10 17.35 -1.06
C LYS A 328 -17.85 16.45 -2.05
N PRO A 329 -18.69 15.52 -1.58
CA PRO A 329 -19.32 14.50 -2.43
C PRO A 329 -19.98 15.06 -3.69
N GLU A 330 -20.76 16.13 -3.57
CA GLU A 330 -21.47 16.78 -4.68
C GLU A 330 -20.56 17.46 -5.70
N ASN A 331 -19.43 18.03 -5.25
CA ASN A 331 -18.45 18.67 -6.10
C ASN A 331 -17.57 17.61 -6.79
N ARG A 332 -17.20 16.55 -6.04
CA ARG A 332 -16.48 15.39 -6.54
C ARG A 332 -17.22 14.70 -7.68
N GLU A 333 -18.52 14.43 -7.52
CA GLU A 333 -19.33 13.84 -8.58
C GLU A 333 -19.33 14.71 -9.85
N ARG A 334 -19.46 16.02 -9.70
CA ARG A 334 -19.42 16.96 -10.84
C ARG A 334 -18.06 16.98 -11.53
N GLU A 335 -16.99 17.01 -10.74
CA GLU A 335 -15.61 17.00 -11.26
C GLU A 335 -15.31 15.70 -11.99
N LEU A 336 -15.68 14.54 -11.43
CA LEU A 336 -15.44 13.24 -12.06
C LEU A 336 -16.32 13.01 -13.31
N ALA A 337 -17.51 13.61 -13.37
CA ALA A 337 -18.36 13.56 -14.55
C ALA A 337 -17.82 14.43 -15.70
N ASN A 338 -17.22 15.58 -15.39
CA ASN A 338 -16.63 16.49 -16.36
C ASN A 338 -15.30 17.07 -15.82
N PRO A 339 -14.21 16.33 -15.91
CA PRO A 339 -12.96 16.68 -15.27
C PRO A 339 -12.36 17.98 -15.82
N LYS A 340 -12.08 18.91 -14.91
CA LYS A 340 -11.39 20.18 -15.17
C LYS A 340 -10.06 20.28 -14.46
N ARG A 341 -9.97 19.72 -13.27
CA ARG A 341 -8.82 19.78 -12.36
C ARG A 341 -8.24 18.41 -12.03
N THR A 342 -8.90 17.31 -12.43
CA THR A 342 -8.47 15.95 -12.14
C THR A 342 -7.16 15.63 -12.84
N ALA A 343 -6.11 15.35 -12.05
CA ALA A 343 -4.85 14.83 -12.55
C ALA A 343 -4.94 13.31 -12.79
N MET A 344 -5.53 12.59 -11.83
CA MET A 344 -5.81 11.15 -11.94
C MET A 344 -6.98 10.76 -11.04
N TYR A 345 -7.91 9.97 -11.56
CA TYR A 345 -8.90 9.24 -10.77
C TYR A 345 -8.81 7.76 -11.14
N LEU A 346 -8.56 6.91 -10.15
CA LEU A 346 -8.30 5.49 -10.33
C LEU A 346 -9.05 4.68 -9.27
N PRO A 347 -10.20 4.08 -9.61
CA PRO A 347 -10.94 3.18 -8.72
C PRO A 347 -10.38 1.75 -8.84
N ALA A 348 -9.17 1.54 -8.31
CA ALA A 348 -8.43 0.29 -8.42
C ALA A 348 -8.99 -0.80 -7.49
N GLN A 349 -9.13 -2.02 -7.99
CA GLN A 349 -9.52 -3.20 -7.23
C GLN A 349 -8.66 -4.39 -7.64
N TRP A 350 -8.24 -5.20 -6.68
CA TRP A 350 -7.45 -6.39 -6.97
C TRP A 350 -8.17 -7.35 -7.92
N ASP A 351 -7.42 -7.92 -8.86
CA ASP A 351 -7.90 -8.97 -9.75
C ASP A 351 -8.14 -10.29 -9.00
N GLU A 352 -8.93 -11.19 -9.59
CA GLU A 352 -9.25 -12.48 -8.96
C GLU A 352 -8.00 -13.33 -8.73
N LYS A 353 -7.02 -13.29 -9.64
CA LYS A 353 -5.77 -14.03 -9.50
C LYS A 353 -4.98 -13.59 -8.28
N SER A 354 -4.93 -12.28 -8.00
CA SER A 354 -4.29 -11.72 -6.80
C SER A 354 -5.00 -12.14 -5.53
N LYS A 355 -6.33 -12.06 -5.49
CA LYS A 355 -7.16 -12.50 -4.37
C LYS A 355 -6.99 -13.99 -4.08
N GLU A 356 -7.05 -14.84 -5.10
CA GLU A 356 -6.84 -16.28 -4.97
C GLU A 356 -5.43 -16.61 -4.49
N GLY A 357 -4.39 -16.00 -5.06
CA GLY A 357 -3.00 -16.21 -4.67
C GLY A 357 -2.74 -15.84 -3.21
N GLN A 358 -3.24 -14.70 -2.76
CA GLN A 358 -3.10 -14.29 -1.36
C GLN A 358 -3.93 -15.16 -0.41
N MET A 359 -5.09 -15.64 -0.83
CA MET A 359 -5.89 -16.59 -0.06
C MET A 359 -5.18 -17.93 0.10
N VAL A 360 -4.47 -18.42 -0.92
CA VAL A 360 -3.62 -19.63 -0.81
C VAL A 360 -2.56 -19.41 0.25
N THR A 361 -1.84 -18.28 0.21
CA THR A 361 -0.82 -17.91 1.21
C THR A 361 -1.41 -17.89 2.64
N ALA A 362 -2.58 -17.29 2.81
CA ALA A 362 -3.28 -17.26 4.10
C ALA A 362 -3.62 -18.67 4.60
N LYS A 363 -4.15 -19.53 3.73
CA LYS A 363 -4.50 -20.93 4.07
C LYS A 363 -3.29 -21.78 4.44
N GLU A 364 -2.16 -21.61 3.77
CA GLU A 364 -0.90 -22.27 4.11
C GLU A 364 -0.43 -21.87 5.51
N GLY A 365 -0.50 -20.56 5.83
CA GLY A 365 -0.22 -20.04 7.16
C GLY A 365 -1.15 -20.61 8.22
N LEU A 366 -2.47 -20.62 7.99
CA LEU A 366 -3.47 -21.21 8.87
C LEU A 366 -3.22 -22.70 9.09
N SER A 367 -2.91 -23.46 8.04
CA SER A 367 -2.58 -24.89 8.12
C SER A 367 -1.37 -25.12 9.03
N THR A 368 -0.33 -24.30 8.89
CA THR A 368 0.88 -24.36 9.70
C THR A 368 0.56 -24.07 11.19
N ILE A 369 -0.18 -23.01 11.46
CA ILE A 369 -0.62 -22.64 12.82
C ILE A 369 -1.44 -23.76 13.44
N LYS A 370 -2.43 -24.31 12.72
CA LYS A 370 -3.28 -25.41 13.19
C LYS A 370 -2.49 -26.69 13.43
N THR A 371 -1.58 -27.04 12.53
CA THR A 371 -0.76 -28.24 12.66
C THR A 371 0.11 -28.17 13.91
N MET A 372 0.84 -27.06 14.10
CA MET A 372 1.73 -26.87 15.24
C MET A 372 0.98 -26.56 16.54
N GLY A 373 -0.17 -25.87 16.47
CA GLY A 373 -0.95 -25.49 17.65
C GLY A 373 -1.94 -26.55 18.15
N THR A 374 -2.31 -27.52 17.30
CA THR A 374 -3.37 -28.46 17.64
C THR A 374 -3.00 -29.91 17.30
N THR A 375 -2.66 -30.20 16.04
CA THR A 375 -2.48 -31.59 15.58
C THR A 375 -1.28 -32.25 16.23
N VAL A 376 -0.11 -31.61 16.17
CA VAL A 376 1.13 -32.15 16.77
C VAL A 376 1.02 -32.29 18.30
N PRO A 377 0.49 -31.31 19.05
CA PRO A 377 0.25 -31.42 20.48
C PRO A 377 -0.67 -32.60 20.85
N ILE A 378 -1.78 -32.79 20.14
CA ILE A 378 -2.71 -33.91 20.42
C ILE A 378 -2.00 -35.26 20.21
N ILE A 379 -1.29 -35.44 19.09
CA ILE A 379 -0.57 -36.68 18.81
C ILE A 379 0.51 -36.92 19.87
N ALA A 380 1.30 -35.90 20.20
CA ALA A 380 2.33 -36.01 21.23
C ALA A 380 1.73 -36.32 22.61
N GLY A 381 0.61 -35.70 22.96
CA GLY A 381 -0.12 -35.97 24.22
C GLY A 381 -0.62 -37.41 24.31
N LEU A 382 -1.26 -37.92 23.26
CA LEU A 382 -1.75 -39.29 23.21
C LEU A 382 -0.60 -40.30 23.30
N LEU A 383 0.49 -40.08 22.56
CA LEU A 383 1.68 -40.94 22.64
C LEU A 383 2.35 -40.87 24.03
N GLY A 384 2.40 -39.67 24.61
CA GLY A 384 2.93 -39.48 25.97
C GLY A 384 2.13 -40.23 27.03
N LEU A 385 0.79 -40.15 26.99
CA LEU A 385 -0.07 -40.91 27.87
C LEU A 385 0.07 -42.42 27.70
N PHE A 386 0.15 -42.89 26.45
CA PHE A 386 0.37 -44.30 26.15
C PHE A 386 1.69 -44.81 26.72
N LEU A 387 2.79 -44.08 26.51
CA LEU A 387 4.11 -44.44 27.03
C LEU A 387 4.15 -44.46 28.59
N LEU A 388 3.50 -43.47 29.21
CA LEU A 388 3.37 -43.46 30.67
C LEU A 388 2.58 -44.68 31.18
N PHE A 389 1.45 -45.01 30.54
CA PHE A 389 0.68 -46.19 30.90
C PHE A 389 1.51 -47.47 30.76
N VAL A 390 2.19 -47.70 29.66
CA VAL A 390 3.07 -48.84 29.40
C VAL A 390 4.20 -48.91 30.44
N GLY A 391 4.88 -47.77 30.68
CA GLY A 391 5.94 -47.68 31.64
C GLY A 391 5.52 -48.05 33.08
N LEU A 392 4.39 -47.49 33.54
CA LEU A 392 3.81 -47.81 34.87
C LEU A 392 3.28 -49.24 34.96
N TRP A 393 2.67 -49.77 33.90
CA TRP A 393 2.22 -51.14 33.83
C TRP A 393 3.40 -52.12 33.92
N LEU A 394 4.50 -51.86 33.24
CA LEU A 394 5.72 -52.64 33.33
C LEU A 394 6.36 -52.64 34.74
N GLN A 395 6.16 -51.58 35.53
CA GLN A 395 6.61 -51.51 36.92
C GLN A 395 5.75 -52.35 37.84
N ARG A 396 4.43 -52.35 37.64
CA ARG A 396 3.47 -53.04 38.53
C ARG A 396 3.38 -54.55 38.33
N THR A 397 3.72 -55.08 37.15
CA THR A 397 3.62 -56.51 36.90
C THR A 397 4.77 -57.28 37.59
N PRO A 398 4.48 -58.16 38.52
CA PRO A 398 5.52 -58.90 39.22
C PRO A 398 6.30 -59.84 38.30
N ARG A 399 7.58 -60.04 38.62
CA ARG A 399 8.44 -61.00 37.92
C ARG A 399 7.87 -62.41 38.13
N LYS A 400 7.31 -63.03 37.10
CA LYS A 400 7.15 -64.52 37.17
C LYS A 400 8.57 -65.09 37.24
N SER A 401 8.83 -65.67 38.42
CA SER A 401 10.09 -66.43 38.69
C SER A 401 10.14 -67.66 37.83
#